data_95a0d84b30d0ed7f80fa485c6cb48a08
#
_entry.id   95a0d84b30d0ed7f80fa485c6cb48a08
#
_cell.length_a   1.000
_cell.length_b   1.000
_cell.length_c   1.000
_cell.angle_alpha   90.00
_cell.angle_beta   90.00
_cell.angle_gamma   90.00
#
_symmetry.space_group_name_H-M   'P 1'
#
loop_
_entity.id
_entity.type
_entity.pdbx_description
1 polymer ?
#
loop_
_entity_poly.entity_id
_entity_poly.type
_entity_poly.pdbx_seq_one_letter_code
_entity_poly.pdbx_strand_id
1 'polypeptide(L)'
;MNGSRVLILGLDCLDPGLVEAFLDDLPVLRGLIKRGEFRRLRSVDPPITVPAWMCAFTGKDPGELGVYGFRNRVDHSYDGFRISTSAAFRAPTVWDELGRMGLRSIVVGVPGTYPPKPVKGFLVSGFLTPSTETTYTFPPSLKRRIREIVGVYIIDVREFRTEDKSRVIQEVHRMTERRFDLMTTLLVEEEWDFAVVVEMGPDRIHHALWAHHDPTHPKHDPRSPYRDAIRDYYRYLDTRIGKLLEAVPSGTQIVVMSDHGIQPMYGGIAVNEWLIREGYLALKEYPTEPVPIRELIERELVDWFRTVAWGEGGYYGRIFLNVQGREPQGTVSPDEYDAVRRELARRLEALTDEEGEPLGTRVLFPEEIYREVSGIPPDLIVYFGDLRWRSIGTVGREVVHWHENDTGPDDANHAPHGVFIASPALAGRDLSLPEVHGLILGCFR
;
A
#
# COMPACT_ATOMS: atom_id res chain seq x y z
N MET A 1 30.96 3.09 -24.11
CA MET A 1 30.80 2.81 -22.68
C MET A 1 29.48 2.09 -22.55
N ASN A 2 29.49 0.81 -22.17
CA ASN A 2 28.24 0.11 -21.86
C ASN A 2 27.69 0.77 -20.59
N GLY A 3 26.66 1.62 -20.75
CA GLY A 3 26.00 2.25 -19.61
C GLY A 3 25.41 1.19 -18.68
N SER A 4 25.48 1.42 -17.37
CA SER A 4 24.80 0.57 -16.37
C SER A 4 23.30 0.53 -16.67
N ARG A 5 22.71 -0.67 -16.64
CA ARG A 5 21.25 -0.85 -16.70
C ARG A 5 20.73 -1.36 -15.39
N VAL A 6 19.56 -0.87 -14.98
CA VAL A 6 18.88 -1.32 -13.74
C VAL A 6 17.44 -1.70 -14.07
N LEU A 7 17.04 -2.91 -13.68
CA LEU A 7 15.66 -3.38 -13.74
C LEU A 7 15.13 -3.64 -12.33
N ILE A 8 14.02 -2.99 -11.99
CA ILE A 8 13.29 -3.21 -10.74
C ILE A 8 12.04 -4.04 -11.04
N LEU A 9 11.91 -5.16 -10.37
CA LEU A 9 10.71 -5.98 -10.30
C LEU A 9 10.03 -5.67 -8.96
N GLY A 10 9.12 -4.72 -8.94
CA GLY A 10 8.28 -4.39 -7.82
C GLY A 10 7.14 -5.40 -7.72
N LEU A 11 7.07 -6.14 -6.65
CA LEU A 11 6.04 -7.15 -6.39
C LEU A 11 5.28 -6.71 -5.14
N ASP A 12 4.17 -6.00 -5.34
CA ASP A 12 3.39 -5.40 -4.25
C ASP A 12 3.03 -6.45 -3.20
N CYS A 13 3.32 -6.16 -1.94
CA CYS A 13 3.01 -7.05 -0.82
C CYS A 13 3.73 -8.42 -0.85
N LEU A 14 4.84 -8.60 -1.61
CA LEU A 14 5.57 -9.87 -1.58
C LEU A 14 6.17 -10.08 -0.18
N ASP A 15 5.78 -11.19 0.45
CA ASP A 15 6.14 -11.45 1.84
C ASP A 15 7.45 -12.25 1.97
N PRO A 16 8.41 -11.81 2.81
CA PRO A 16 9.67 -12.52 2.97
C PRO A 16 9.51 -13.91 3.58
N GLY A 17 8.56 -14.13 4.49
CA GLY A 17 8.31 -15.44 5.09
C GLY A 17 7.75 -16.43 4.07
N LEU A 18 6.86 -15.99 3.19
CA LEU A 18 6.33 -16.83 2.10
C LEU A 18 7.40 -17.11 1.04
N VAL A 19 8.27 -16.16 0.71
CA VAL A 19 9.41 -16.41 -0.19
C VAL A 19 10.34 -17.45 0.41
N GLU A 20 10.68 -17.35 1.68
CA GLU A 20 11.51 -18.35 2.41
C GLU A 20 10.82 -19.71 2.43
N ALA A 21 9.51 -19.77 2.75
CA ALA A 21 8.74 -21.01 2.83
C ALA A 21 8.57 -21.72 1.47
N PHE A 22 8.49 -20.97 0.38
CA PHE A 22 8.27 -21.52 -0.96
C PHE A 22 9.54 -21.58 -1.82
N LEU A 23 10.71 -21.26 -1.25
CA LEU A 23 11.95 -21.06 -2.02
C LEU A 23 12.32 -22.23 -2.93
N ASP A 24 12.00 -23.47 -2.54
CA ASP A 24 12.25 -24.66 -3.36
C ASP A 24 11.39 -24.71 -4.62
N ASP A 25 10.24 -24.07 -4.60
CA ASP A 25 9.32 -23.96 -5.73
C ASP A 25 9.59 -22.72 -6.62
N LEU A 26 10.52 -21.85 -6.21
CA LEU A 26 10.83 -20.58 -6.85
C LEU A 26 12.26 -20.57 -7.44
N PRO A 27 12.53 -21.36 -8.50
CA PRO A 27 13.88 -21.53 -9.01
C PRO A 27 14.53 -20.24 -9.51
N VAL A 28 13.76 -19.29 -10.04
CA VAL A 28 14.26 -18.01 -10.56
C VAL A 28 14.67 -17.10 -9.41
N LEU A 29 13.79 -16.86 -8.44
CA LEU A 29 14.10 -16.06 -7.24
C LEU A 29 15.26 -16.69 -6.46
N ARG A 30 15.24 -18.01 -6.27
CA ARG A 30 16.35 -18.74 -5.64
C ARG A 30 17.67 -18.53 -6.39
N GLY A 31 17.62 -18.50 -7.71
CA GLY A 31 18.77 -18.22 -8.56
C GLY A 31 19.30 -16.80 -8.38
N LEU A 32 18.42 -15.79 -8.29
CA LEU A 32 18.80 -14.41 -8.02
C LEU A 32 19.43 -14.25 -6.63
N ILE A 33 18.81 -14.84 -5.62
CA ILE A 33 19.32 -14.84 -4.22
C ILE A 33 20.72 -15.46 -4.15
N LYS A 34 20.94 -16.61 -4.80
CA LYS A 34 22.25 -17.29 -4.80
C LYS A 34 23.36 -16.48 -5.48
N ARG A 35 23.03 -15.65 -6.46
CA ARG A 35 24.01 -14.81 -7.18
C ARG A 35 24.12 -13.40 -6.60
N GLY A 36 23.33 -13.09 -5.59
CA GLY A 36 23.27 -11.76 -5.02
C GLY A 36 22.97 -11.77 -3.52
N GLU A 37 21.91 -11.11 -3.11
CA GLU A 37 21.49 -11.00 -1.71
C GLU A 37 19.97 -11.10 -1.57
N PHE A 38 19.52 -11.50 -0.38
CA PHE A 38 18.13 -11.45 0.08
C PHE A 38 18.08 -10.74 1.42
N ARG A 39 17.14 -9.80 1.58
CA ARG A 39 16.93 -9.04 2.80
C ARG A 39 15.45 -8.79 3.04
N ARG A 40 15.10 -8.58 4.29
CA ARG A 40 13.84 -7.96 4.68
C ARG A 40 13.96 -6.46 4.49
N LEU A 41 13.07 -5.88 3.69
CA LEU A 41 13.00 -4.44 3.41
C LEU A 41 11.98 -3.81 4.36
N ARG A 42 12.45 -2.93 5.25
CA ARG A 42 11.53 -2.22 6.13
C ARG A 42 10.70 -1.22 5.34
N SER A 43 9.38 -1.36 5.42
CA SER A 43 8.43 -0.40 4.86
C SER A 43 8.44 0.94 5.60
N VAL A 44 7.63 1.87 5.14
CA VAL A 44 7.33 3.13 5.84
C VAL A 44 6.19 2.93 6.84
N ASP A 45 5.98 3.89 7.72
CA ASP A 45 4.85 3.95 8.61
C ASP A 45 3.83 4.97 8.09
N PRO A 46 2.57 4.58 7.80
CA PRO A 46 2.06 3.22 7.74
C PRO A 46 2.51 2.48 6.46
N PRO A 47 2.58 1.13 6.48
CA PRO A 47 2.97 0.31 5.33
C PRO A 47 1.81 0.24 4.32
N ILE A 48 1.58 1.33 3.60
CA ILE A 48 0.46 1.50 2.66
C ILE A 48 1.00 1.76 1.26
N THR A 49 0.54 0.97 0.31
CA THR A 49 1.01 0.86 -1.08
C THR A 49 1.40 2.19 -1.73
N VAL A 50 0.50 3.18 -1.84
CA VAL A 50 0.77 4.40 -2.61
C VAL A 50 1.88 5.27 -2.00
N PRO A 51 1.83 5.65 -0.71
CA PRO A 51 2.97 6.36 -0.12
C PRO A 51 4.23 5.50 -0.10
N ALA A 52 4.15 4.20 0.19
CA ALA A 52 5.31 3.31 0.27
C ALA A 52 6.10 3.25 -1.04
N TRP A 53 5.43 2.97 -2.18
CA TRP A 53 6.10 3.00 -3.48
C TRP A 53 6.70 4.35 -3.82
N MET A 54 6.00 5.44 -3.51
CA MET A 54 6.54 6.78 -3.79
C MET A 54 7.71 7.13 -2.87
N CYS A 55 7.72 6.66 -1.62
CA CYS A 55 8.88 6.79 -0.72
C CYS A 55 10.11 6.04 -1.29
N ALA A 56 9.92 4.84 -1.83
CA ALA A 56 10.98 4.07 -2.47
C ALA A 56 11.61 4.79 -3.68
N PHE A 57 10.81 5.51 -4.45
CA PHE A 57 11.27 6.16 -5.68
C PHE A 57 11.59 7.66 -5.53
N THR A 58 11.35 8.27 -4.37
CA THR A 58 11.71 9.68 -4.09
C THR A 58 12.75 9.83 -3.01
N GLY A 59 13.03 8.80 -2.22
CA GLY A 59 13.92 8.85 -1.06
C GLY A 59 13.35 9.64 0.13
N LYS A 60 12.05 9.96 0.08
CA LYS A 60 11.33 10.74 1.08
C LYS A 60 10.44 9.82 1.92
N ASP A 61 10.22 10.16 3.19
CA ASP A 61 9.23 9.48 4.02
C ASP A 61 7.80 10.07 3.81
N PRO A 62 6.74 9.42 4.33
CA PRO A 62 5.37 9.89 4.16
C PRO A 62 5.13 11.31 4.68
N GLY A 63 5.80 11.71 5.76
CA GLY A 63 5.73 13.04 6.33
C GLY A 63 6.34 14.11 5.43
N GLU A 64 7.54 13.85 4.88
CA GLU A 64 8.19 14.74 3.90
C GLU A 64 7.34 14.87 2.62
N LEU A 65 6.65 13.79 2.20
CA LEU A 65 5.74 13.81 1.05
C LEU A 65 4.39 14.47 1.34
N GLY A 66 3.97 14.55 2.60
CA GLY A 66 2.63 14.99 3.00
C GLY A 66 1.53 14.03 2.57
N VAL A 67 1.84 12.73 2.42
CA VAL A 67 0.93 11.69 1.92
C VAL A 67 0.95 10.50 2.86
N TYR A 68 -0.12 10.35 3.63
CA TYR A 68 -0.22 9.40 4.74
C TYR A 68 -1.06 8.15 4.40
N GLY A 69 -1.66 8.10 3.21
CA GLY A 69 -2.51 6.98 2.78
C GLY A 69 -3.12 7.20 1.40
N PHE A 70 -4.08 6.36 1.02
CA PHE A 70 -4.80 6.48 -0.25
C PHE A 70 -5.62 7.77 -0.35
N ARG A 71 -6.09 8.29 0.79
CA ARG A 71 -6.84 9.54 0.90
C ARG A 71 -6.22 10.38 1.99
N ASN A 72 -6.03 11.66 1.71
CA ASN A 72 -5.41 12.61 2.64
C ASN A 72 -6.27 13.85 2.78
N ARG A 73 -6.26 14.47 3.95
CA ARG A 73 -6.89 15.77 4.16
C ARG A 73 -6.17 16.83 3.34
N VAL A 74 -6.93 17.73 2.74
CA VAL A 74 -6.40 18.86 1.96
C VAL A 74 -6.65 20.19 2.61
N ASP A 75 -7.58 20.23 3.56
CA ASP A 75 -7.91 21.35 4.43
C ASP A 75 -8.44 20.81 5.78
N HIS A 76 -8.76 21.71 6.69
CA HIS A 76 -9.28 21.36 8.01
C HIS A 76 -10.80 21.23 8.07
N SER A 77 -11.52 21.20 6.92
CA SER A 77 -12.93 20.79 6.91
C SER A 77 -13.07 19.32 7.32
N TYR A 78 -14.26 18.91 7.70
CA TYR A 78 -14.51 17.54 8.16
C TYR A 78 -14.57 16.52 7.00
N ASP A 79 -14.86 16.99 5.78
CA ASP A 79 -15.02 16.21 4.55
C ASP A 79 -13.92 16.44 3.52
N GLY A 80 -12.93 17.29 3.80
CA GLY A 80 -11.85 17.71 2.92
C GLY A 80 -10.82 16.61 2.60
N PHE A 81 -11.26 15.45 2.11
CA PHE A 81 -10.37 14.33 1.75
C PHE A 81 -10.27 14.15 0.24
N ARG A 82 -9.04 13.92 -0.25
CA ARG A 82 -8.75 13.60 -1.65
C ARG A 82 -7.92 12.35 -1.81
N ILE A 83 -8.18 11.62 -2.89
CA ILE A 83 -7.37 10.47 -3.30
C ILE A 83 -5.97 10.94 -3.72
N SER A 84 -4.93 10.22 -3.30
CA SER A 84 -3.55 10.47 -3.67
C SER A 84 -3.36 10.25 -5.18
N THR A 85 -2.97 11.31 -5.87
CA THR A 85 -2.62 11.27 -7.28
C THR A 85 -1.16 11.70 -7.47
N SER A 86 -0.62 11.59 -8.68
CA SER A 86 0.74 12.03 -8.98
C SER A 86 0.99 13.51 -8.65
N ALA A 87 -0.07 14.32 -8.61
CA ALA A 87 0.01 15.74 -8.26
C ALA A 87 0.33 15.97 -6.76
N ALA A 88 0.06 15.00 -5.90
CA ALA A 88 0.41 15.06 -4.48
C ALA A 88 1.92 14.94 -4.26
N PHE A 89 2.64 14.24 -5.16
CA PHE A 89 4.07 13.98 -5.03
C PHE A 89 4.87 15.05 -5.80
N ARG A 90 5.49 15.97 -5.06
CA ARG A 90 6.29 17.08 -5.61
C ARG A 90 7.77 16.77 -5.69
N ALA A 91 8.28 15.86 -4.86
CA ALA A 91 9.66 15.41 -4.88
C ALA A 91 9.99 14.74 -6.22
N PRO A 92 11.21 14.94 -6.77
CA PRO A 92 11.65 14.25 -7.96
C PRO A 92 11.76 12.75 -7.68
N THR A 93 11.32 11.95 -8.65
CA THR A 93 11.48 10.51 -8.63
C THR A 93 12.83 10.09 -9.23
N VAL A 94 13.22 8.83 -9.03
CA VAL A 94 14.40 8.22 -9.68
C VAL A 94 14.39 8.50 -11.19
N TRP A 95 13.27 8.28 -11.88
CA TRP A 95 13.19 8.51 -13.35
C TRP A 95 13.20 9.98 -13.73
N ASP A 96 12.81 10.91 -12.85
CA ASP A 96 12.98 12.35 -13.08
C ASP A 96 14.47 12.74 -13.02
N GLU A 97 15.19 12.22 -12.02
CA GLU A 97 16.62 12.48 -11.86
C GLU A 97 17.44 11.85 -12.98
N LEU A 98 17.18 10.59 -13.33
CA LEU A 98 17.81 9.92 -14.46
C LEU A 98 17.51 10.62 -15.79
N GLY A 99 16.29 11.12 -15.99
CA GLY A 99 15.91 11.91 -17.14
C GLY A 99 16.72 13.21 -17.28
N ARG A 100 17.03 13.89 -16.16
CA ARG A 100 17.93 15.08 -16.14
C ARG A 100 19.36 14.71 -16.50
N MET A 101 19.81 13.49 -16.19
CA MET A 101 21.12 12.95 -16.58
C MET A 101 21.14 12.49 -18.04
N GLY A 102 20.02 12.58 -18.77
CA GLY A 102 19.90 12.14 -20.15
C GLY A 102 19.53 10.67 -20.32
N LEU A 103 19.31 9.92 -19.25
CA LEU A 103 18.98 8.48 -19.25
C LEU A 103 17.50 8.24 -19.51
N ARG A 104 17.18 7.08 -20.12
CA ARG A 104 15.82 6.70 -20.53
C ARG A 104 15.21 5.72 -19.55
N SER A 105 13.94 5.93 -19.22
CA SER A 105 13.22 5.11 -18.25
C SER A 105 11.98 4.46 -18.85
N ILE A 106 11.72 3.19 -18.46
CA ILE A 106 10.46 2.48 -18.67
C ILE A 106 9.82 2.26 -17.30
N VAL A 107 8.66 2.89 -17.06
CA VAL A 107 7.95 2.85 -15.78
C VAL A 107 6.56 2.25 -16.02
N VAL A 108 6.28 1.08 -15.45
CA VAL A 108 5.03 0.35 -15.68
C VAL A 108 4.37 0.01 -14.34
N GLY A 109 3.15 0.47 -14.14
CA GLY A 109 2.29 0.04 -13.05
C GLY A 109 2.63 0.60 -11.66
N VAL A 110 3.56 1.55 -11.54
CA VAL A 110 3.95 2.12 -10.23
C VAL A 110 2.77 2.88 -9.60
N PRO A 111 2.35 2.52 -8.37
CA PRO A 111 1.32 3.27 -7.63
C PRO A 111 1.71 4.73 -7.40
N GLY A 112 0.73 5.64 -7.46
CA GLY A 112 0.97 7.07 -7.29
C GLY A 112 1.40 7.81 -8.56
N THR A 113 1.46 7.15 -9.73
CA THR A 113 1.87 7.76 -11.00
C THR A 113 0.72 8.26 -11.88
N TYR A 114 -0.54 8.14 -11.44
CA TYR A 114 -1.70 8.69 -12.14
C TYR A 114 -2.08 10.09 -11.64
N PRO A 115 -2.43 11.06 -12.52
CA PRO A 115 -2.21 11.04 -13.98
C PRO A 115 -0.72 11.01 -14.35
N PRO A 116 -0.36 10.42 -15.51
CA PRO A 116 1.03 10.24 -15.90
C PRO A 116 1.72 11.59 -16.16
N LYS A 117 2.86 11.79 -15.50
CA LYS A 117 3.75 12.93 -15.77
C LYS A 117 4.71 12.60 -16.95
N PRO A 118 5.21 13.60 -17.67
CA PRO A 118 6.24 13.40 -18.68
C PRO A 118 7.51 12.75 -18.11
N VAL A 119 8.03 11.74 -18.81
CA VAL A 119 9.30 11.08 -18.50
C VAL A 119 10.17 11.00 -19.75
N LYS A 120 11.49 10.90 -19.60
CA LYS A 120 12.35 10.58 -20.74
C LYS A 120 12.26 9.08 -21.03
N GLY A 121 11.27 8.67 -21.81
CA GLY A 121 10.96 7.27 -22.12
C GLY A 121 9.47 6.98 -22.07
N PHE A 122 9.06 5.96 -21.33
CA PHE A 122 7.69 5.46 -21.29
C PHE A 122 7.18 5.33 -19.86
N LEU A 123 5.94 5.75 -19.64
CA LEU A 123 5.25 5.55 -18.36
C LEU A 123 3.83 5.02 -18.61
N VAL A 124 3.49 3.95 -17.91
CA VAL A 124 2.14 3.40 -17.77
C VAL A 124 1.75 3.52 -16.31
N SER A 125 0.75 4.32 -15.98
CA SER A 125 0.35 4.58 -14.60
C SER A 125 -0.21 3.32 -13.93
N GLY A 126 -0.02 3.25 -12.60
CA GLY A 126 -0.35 2.09 -11.78
C GLY A 126 -1.66 2.21 -11.03
N PHE A 127 -1.71 1.53 -9.89
CA PHE A 127 -2.85 1.49 -8.96
C PHE A 127 -3.43 2.88 -8.69
N LEU A 128 -4.75 2.96 -8.51
CA LEU A 128 -5.60 4.15 -8.44
C LEU A 128 -5.79 4.89 -9.78
N THR A 129 -5.30 4.38 -10.89
CA THR A 129 -5.75 4.86 -12.20
C THR A 129 -7.23 4.46 -12.39
N PRO A 130 -8.14 5.40 -12.69
CA PRO A 130 -9.59 5.10 -12.68
C PRO A 130 -10.01 4.06 -13.72
N SER A 131 -9.45 4.13 -14.92
CA SER A 131 -9.70 3.16 -16.00
C SER A 131 -8.73 3.34 -17.16
N THR A 132 -8.71 2.38 -18.06
CA THR A 132 -7.96 2.47 -19.34
C THR A 132 -8.60 3.41 -20.35
N GLU A 133 -9.79 3.95 -20.08
CA GLU A 133 -10.41 4.98 -20.93
C GLU A 133 -9.77 6.37 -20.71
N THR A 134 -9.20 6.61 -19.53
CA THR A 134 -8.47 7.84 -19.22
C THR A 134 -7.10 7.88 -19.93
N THR A 135 -6.42 9.02 -19.85
CA THR A 135 -5.00 9.12 -20.23
C THR A 135 -4.16 8.51 -19.09
N TYR A 136 -3.72 7.27 -19.27
CA TYR A 136 -2.94 6.53 -18.28
C TYR A 136 -1.50 6.24 -18.71
N THR A 137 -1.07 6.81 -19.86
CA THR A 137 0.27 6.58 -20.41
C THR A 137 0.97 7.89 -20.78
N PHE A 138 2.30 7.86 -20.71
CA PHE A 138 3.17 8.83 -21.35
C PHE A 138 4.22 8.12 -22.22
N PRO A 139 4.39 8.51 -23.50
CA PRO A 139 3.53 9.44 -24.25
C PRO A 139 2.11 8.88 -24.44
N PRO A 140 1.10 9.72 -24.73
CA PRO A 140 -0.29 9.24 -24.91
C PRO A 140 -0.43 8.19 -26.03
N SER A 141 0.41 8.21 -27.05
CA SER A 141 0.44 7.24 -28.15
C SER A 141 0.75 5.80 -27.68
N LEU A 142 1.40 5.63 -26.53
CA LEU A 142 1.71 4.32 -25.93
C LEU A 142 0.42 3.51 -25.63
N LYS A 143 -0.69 4.18 -25.33
CA LYS A 143 -2.00 3.52 -25.09
C LYS A 143 -2.43 2.63 -26.27
N ARG A 144 -2.24 3.10 -27.52
CA ARG A 144 -2.55 2.31 -28.72
C ARG A 144 -1.63 1.09 -28.81
N ARG A 145 -0.33 1.29 -28.62
CA ARG A 145 0.65 0.21 -28.67
C ARG A 145 0.40 -0.87 -27.59
N ILE A 146 0.03 -0.47 -26.37
CA ILE A 146 -0.37 -1.42 -25.32
C ILE A 146 -1.53 -2.31 -25.79
N ARG A 147 -2.53 -1.71 -26.48
CA ARG A 147 -3.66 -2.48 -27.01
C ARG A 147 -3.22 -3.46 -28.10
N GLU A 148 -2.24 -3.10 -28.91
CA GLU A 148 -1.65 -3.98 -29.93
C GLU A 148 -0.87 -5.14 -29.31
N ILE A 149 -0.13 -4.91 -28.21
CA ILE A 149 0.71 -5.90 -27.54
C ILE A 149 -0.14 -6.88 -26.70
N VAL A 150 -1.00 -6.35 -25.80
CA VAL A 150 -1.67 -7.16 -24.77
C VAL A 150 -3.21 -7.12 -24.84
N GLY A 151 -3.77 -6.43 -25.83
CA GLY A 151 -5.21 -6.24 -25.93
C GLY A 151 -5.74 -5.31 -24.83
N VAL A 152 -6.66 -5.81 -23.99
CA VAL A 152 -7.20 -5.03 -22.87
C VAL A 152 -6.20 -5.05 -21.71
N TYR A 153 -5.57 -3.90 -21.40
CA TYR A 153 -4.70 -3.78 -20.24
C TYR A 153 -5.50 -3.79 -18.94
N ILE A 154 -5.01 -4.50 -17.95
CA ILE A 154 -5.64 -4.58 -16.62
C ILE A 154 -4.77 -3.81 -15.64
N ILE A 155 -5.30 -2.69 -15.15
CA ILE A 155 -4.60 -1.83 -14.18
C ILE A 155 -4.59 -2.50 -12.81
N ASP A 156 -5.74 -3.04 -12.41
CA ASP A 156 -5.93 -3.73 -11.13
C ASP A 156 -7.15 -4.67 -11.20
N VAL A 157 -7.19 -5.67 -10.32
CA VAL A 157 -8.34 -6.56 -10.13
C VAL A 157 -9.41 -5.82 -9.36
N ARG A 158 -10.58 -5.63 -9.98
CA ARG A 158 -11.72 -4.96 -9.35
C ARG A 158 -12.45 -5.89 -8.39
N GLU A 159 -13.01 -5.31 -7.34
CA GLU A 159 -13.87 -6.04 -6.39
C GLU A 159 -13.25 -7.36 -5.92
N PHE A 160 -11.94 -7.33 -5.58
CA PHE A 160 -11.22 -8.53 -5.13
C PHE A 160 -11.70 -9.02 -3.75
N ARG A 161 -12.37 -8.16 -2.98
CA ARG A 161 -13.03 -8.51 -1.72
C ARG A 161 -14.40 -9.14 -1.99
N THR A 162 -14.38 -10.40 -2.38
CA THR A 162 -15.56 -11.17 -2.80
C THR A 162 -15.40 -12.63 -2.41
N GLU A 163 -16.53 -13.35 -2.31
CA GLU A 163 -16.54 -14.81 -2.14
C GLU A 163 -16.24 -15.55 -3.45
N ASP A 164 -16.32 -14.89 -4.60
CA ASP A 164 -15.94 -15.50 -5.89
C ASP A 164 -14.40 -15.54 -6.04
N LYS A 165 -13.75 -16.38 -5.23
CA LYS A 165 -12.31 -16.56 -5.20
C LYS A 165 -11.77 -17.04 -6.55
N SER A 166 -12.52 -17.89 -7.26
CA SER A 166 -12.13 -18.39 -8.58
C SER A 166 -11.96 -17.25 -9.60
N ARG A 167 -12.88 -16.28 -9.61
CA ARG A 167 -12.79 -15.09 -10.47
C ARG A 167 -11.54 -14.27 -10.13
N VAL A 168 -11.31 -14.03 -8.83
CA VAL A 168 -10.13 -13.24 -8.38
C VAL A 168 -8.85 -13.90 -8.84
N ILE A 169 -8.68 -15.20 -8.62
CA ILE A 169 -7.48 -15.96 -9.05
C ILE A 169 -7.26 -15.80 -10.57
N GLN A 170 -8.31 -15.99 -11.37
CA GLN A 170 -8.21 -15.88 -12.84
C GLN A 170 -7.83 -14.45 -13.29
N GLU A 171 -8.42 -13.42 -12.67
CA GLU A 171 -8.15 -12.04 -13.01
C GLU A 171 -6.74 -11.62 -12.59
N VAL A 172 -6.26 -12.07 -11.42
CA VAL A 172 -4.87 -11.84 -10.97
C VAL A 172 -3.89 -12.45 -11.97
N HIS A 173 -4.06 -13.72 -12.36
CA HIS A 173 -3.19 -14.35 -13.36
C HIS A 173 -3.18 -13.60 -14.69
N ARG A 174 -4.36 -13.17 -15.16
CA ARG A 174 -4.50 -12.42 -16.41
C ARG A 174 -3.86 -11.03 -16.33
N MET A 175 -3.99 -10.35 -15.18
CA MET A 175 -3.33 -9.06 -14.93
C MET A 175 -1.81 -9.21 -15.00
N THR A 176 -1.27 -10.17 -14.27
CA THR A 176 0.17 -10.50 -14.25
C THR A 176 0.69 -10.83 -15.65
N GLU A 177 -0.01 -11.71 -16.37
CA GLU A 177 0.38 -12.08 -17.74
C GLU A 177 0.54 -10.84 -18.62
N ARG A 178 -0.48 -10.00 -18.69
CA ARG A 178 -0.48 -8.82 -19.56
C ARG A 178 0.55 -7.78 -19.16
N ARG A 179 0.77 -7.61 -17.86
CA ARG A 179 1.77 -6.66 -17.35
C ARG A 179 3.18 -7.11 -17.68
N PHE A 180 3.48 -8.39 -17.47
CA PHE A 180 4.79 -8.95 -17.83
C PHE A 180 5.01 -9.03 -19.34
N ASP A 181 4.01 -9.37 -20.14
CA ASP A 181 4.12 -9.35 -21.61
C ASP A 181 4.38 -7.95 -22.15
N LEU A 182 3.65 -6.95 -21.64
CA LEU A 182 3.91 -5.55 -21.97
C LEU A 182 5.33 -5.14 -21.60
N MET A 183 5.76 -5.42 -20.36
CA MET A 183 7.09 -5.06 -19.90
C MET A 183 8.17 -5.73 -20.73
N THR A 184 8.04 -7.03 -20.99
CA THR A 184 8.99 -7.78 -21.83
C THR A 184 9.12 -7.18 -23.22
N THR A 185 8.00 -6.85 -23.87
CA THR A 185 8.00 -6.23 -25.19
C THR A 185 8.70 -4.87 -25.19
N LEU A 186 8.40 -4.03 -24.18
CA LEU A 186 9.06 -2.72 -24.07
C LEU A 186 10.57 -2.84 -23.83
N LEU A 187 11.01 -3.80 -23.01
CA LEU A 187 12.44 -4.03 -22.74
C LEU A 187 13.21 -4.49 -23.98
N VAL A 188 12.57 -5.21 -24.91
CA VAL A 188 13.17 -5.69 -26.15
C VAL A 188 13.18 -4.62 -27.26
N GLU A 189 12.08 -3.88 -27.39
CA GLU A 189 11.86 -3.00 -28.54
C GLU A 189 12.33 -1.56 -28.31
N GLU A 190 12.55 -1.15 -27.05
CA GLU A 190 12.91 0.21 -26.70
C GLU A 190 14.31 0.32 -26.10
N GLU A 191 14.93 1.49 -26.25
CA GLU A 191 16.14 1.84 -25.54
C GLU A 191 15.81 2.28 -24.12
N TRP A 192 16.52 1.72 -23.15
CA TRP A 192 16.35 2.06 -21.75
C TRP A 192 17.65 1.89 -20.95
N ASP A 193 17.79 2.69 -19.91
CA ASP A 193 18.84 2.60 -18.89
C ASP A 193 18.24 2.13 -17.57
N PHE A 194 17.05 2.61 -17.23
CA PHE A 194 16.29 2.25 -16.04
C PHE A 194 14.92 1.68 -16.44
N ALA A 195 14.53 0.58 -15.81
CA ALA A 195 13.23 0.00 -16.02
C ALA A 195 12.62 -0.45 -14.69
N VAL A 196 11.33 -0.21 -14.49
CA VAL A 196 10.58 -0.67 -13.32
C VAL A 196 9.19 -1.15 -13.74
N VAL A 197 8.80 -2.30 -13.22
CA VAL A 197 7.42 -2.79 -13.26
C VAL A 197 6.95 -3.07 -11.86
N VAL A 198 5.74 -2.62 -11.51
CA VAL A 198 5.07 -2.98 -10.25
C VAL A 198 3.87 -3.87 -10.54
N GLU A 199 3.89 -5.07 -9.99
CA GLU A 199 2.84 -6.08 -10.09
C GLU A 199 2.04 -6.16 -8.79
N MET A 200 0.72 -5.93 -8.88
CA MET A 200 -0.21 -5.93 -7.75
C MET A 200 -0.72 -7.32 -7.37
N GLY A 201 -0.35 -8.34 -8.14
CA GLY A 201 -0.92 -9.67 -7.99
C GLY A 201 -0.65 -10.34 -6.64
N PRO A 202 0.56 -10.24 -6.04
CA PRO A 202 0.78 -10.81 -4.70
C PRO A 202 -0.14 -10.19 -3.66
N ASP A 203 -0.32 -8.86 -3.66
CA ASP A 203 -1.25 -8.19 -2.75
C ASP A 203 -2.67 -8.72 -2.88
N ARG A 204 -3.18 -8.78 -4.11
CA ARG A 204 -4.56 -9.21 -4.39
C ARG A 204 -4.82 -10.65 -3.99
N ILE A 205 -3.86 -11.54 -4.26
CA ILE A 205 -4.00 -12.97 -3.92
C ILE A 205 -3.96 -13.20 -2.41
N HIS A 206 -3.11 -12.43 -1.69
CA HIS A 206 -3.01 -12.51 -0.24
C HIS A 206 -4.30 -12.04 0.42
N HIS A 207 -4.78 -10.85 0.11
CA HIS A 207 -6.01 -10.31 0.68
C HIS A 207 -7.23 -11.19 0.41
N ALA A 208 -7.32 -11.78 -0.78
CA ALA A 208 -8.44 -12.63 -1.13
C ALA A 208 -8.40 -14.03 -0.49
N LEU A 209 -7.21 -14.57 -0.16
CA LEU A 209 -7.06 -16.00 0.12
C LEU A 209 -6.26 -16.33 1.39
N TRP A 210 -5.90 -15.35 2.22
CA TRP A 210 -5.04 -15.60 3.38
C TRP A 210 -5.63 -16.64 4.34
N ALA A 211 -6.91 -16.53 4.69
CA ALA A 211 -7.58 -17.49 5.59
C ALA A 211 -7.63 -18.92 5.02
N HIS A 212 -7.59 -19.07 3.69
CA HIS A 212 -7.52 -20.40 3.08
C HIS A 212 -6.11 -21.00 3.18
N HIS A 213 -5.08 -20.17 3.25
CA HIS A 213 -3.68 -20.56 3.28
C HIS A 213 -3.15 -20.80 4.69
N ASP A 214 -3.42 -19.87 5.61
CA ASP A 214 -2.85 -19.85 6.95
C ASP A 214 -3.65 -20.73 7.94
N PRO A 215 -3.10 -21.88 8.40
CA PRO A 215 -3.81 -22.79 9.30
C PRO A 215 -4.04 -22.20 10.70
N THR A 216 -3.39 -21.08 11.04
CA THR A 216 -3.57 -20.39 12.32
C THR A 216 -4.67 -19.34 12.28
N HIS A 217 -5.18 -19.01 11.09
CA HIS A 217 -6.23 -18.01 10.94
C HIS A 217 -7.59 -18.55 11.47
N PRO A 218 -8.35 -17.77 12.28
CA PRO A 218 -9.63 -18.23 12.87
C PRO A 218 -10.65 -18.73 11.85
N LYS A 219 -10.62 -18.19 10.62
CA LYS A 219 -11.52 -18.58 9.52
C LYS A 219 -10.96 -19.69 8.63
N HIS A 220 -9.85 -20.34 9.03
CA HIS A 220 -9.22 -21.36 8.19
C HIS A 220 -10.12 -22.60 8.02
N ASP A 221 -10.34 -23.02 6.77
CA ASP A 221 -10.91 -24.32 6.44
C ASP A 221 -9.84 -25.21 5.79
N PRO A 222 -9.38 -26.29 6.47
CA PRO A 222 -8.37 -27.19 5.92
C PRO A 222 -8.83 -27.96 4.69
N ARG A 223 -10.15 -27.97 4.39
CA ARG A 223 -10.74 -28.57 3.19
C ARG A 223 -10.94 -27.60 2.05
N SER A 224 -10.52 -26.34 2.22
CA SER A 224 -10.65 -25.32 1.18
C SER A 224 -9.97 -25.77 -0.11
N PRO A 225 -10.64 -25.65 -1.28
CA PRO A 225 -9.99 -25.90 -2.56
C PRO A 225 -8.92 -24.85 -2.92
N TYR A 226 -8.84 -23.74 -2.16
CA TYR A 226 -7.94 -22.63 -2.42
C TYR A 226 -6.70 -22.59 -1.51
N ARG A 227 -6.50 -23.62 -0.67
CA ARG A 227 -5.40 -23.66 0.30
C ARG A 227 -4.00 -23.47 -0.30
N ASP A 228 -3.79 -23.93 -1.52
CA ASP A 228 -2.52 -23.87 -2.23
C ASP A 228 -2.45 -22.68 -3.22
N ALA A 229 -3.53 -21.90 -3.37
CA ALA A 229 -3.65 -20.90 -4.43
C ALA A 229 -2.60 -19.76 -4.31
N ILE A 230 -2.22 -19.35 -3.10
CA ILE A 230 -1.12 -18.39 -2.89
C ILE A 230 0.21 -18.99 -3.38
N ARG A 231 0.52 -20.23 -2.99
CA ARG A 231 1.74 -20.94 -3.42
C ARG A 231 1.80 -21.14 -4.92
N ASP A 232 0.68 -21.52 -5.53
CA ASP A 232 0.59 -21.72 -6.97
C ASP A 232 0.75 -20.41 -7.74
N TYR A 233 0.22 -19.32 -7.20
CA TYR A 233 0.46 -18.00 -7.77
C TYR A 233 1.93 -17.57 -7.69
N TYR A 234 2.63 -17.84 -6.57
CA TYR A 234 4.07 -17.57 -6.45
C TYR A 234 4.89 -18.35 -7.49
N ARG A 235 4.57 -19.63 -7.72
CA ARG A 235 5.20 -20.45 -8.78
C ARG A 235 4.96 -19.87 -10.17
N TYR A 236 3.72 -19.44 -10.42
CA TYR A 236 3.37 -18.79 -11.68
C TYR A 236 4.15 -17.49 -11.86
N LEU A 237 4.20 -16.64 -10.85
CA LEU A 237 4.92 -15.37 -10.86
C LEU A 237 6.42 -15.59 -11.09
N ASP A 238 7.05 -16.54 -10.41
CA ASP A 238 8.45 -16.92 -10.60
C ASP A 238 8.74 -17.31 -12.07
N THR A 239 7.82 -18.07 -12.66
CA THR A 239 7.91 -18.45 -14.09
C THR A 239 7.81 -17.21 -15.01
N ARG A 240 6.93 -16.24 -14.69
CA ARG A 240 6.78 -14.99 -15.46
C ARG A 240 8.04 -14.11 -15.33
N ILE A 241 8.61 -14.04 -14.13
CA ILE A 241 9.90 -13.36 -13.88
C ILE A 241 10.99 -14.00 -14.72
N GLY A 242 11.10 -15.34 -14.74
CA GLY A 242 12.07 -16.05 -15.54
C GLY A 242 12.02 -15.69 -17.02
N LYS A 243 10.84 -15.73 -17.62
CA LYS A 243 10.63 -15.34 -19.03
C LYS A 243 11.01 -13.89 -19.30
N LEU A 244 10.69 -12.97 -18.41
CA LEU A 244 11.06 -11.57 -18.55
C LEU A 244 12.58 -11.39 -18.49
N LEU A 245 13.27 -12.10 -17.59
CA LEU A 245 14.72 -12.01 -17.44
C LEU A 245 15.49 -12.56 -18.65
N GLU A 246 14.90 -13.48 -19.46
CA GLU A 246 15.48 -13.93 -20.73
C GLU A 246 15.61 -12.78 -21.76
N ALA A 247 14.76 -11.77 -21.66
CA ALA A 247 14.77 -10.59 -22.53
C ALA A 247 15.71 -9.47 -22.05
N VAL A 248 16.29 -9.62 -20.84
CA VAL A 248 17.11 -8.58 -20.22
C VAL A 248 18.58 -8.74 -20.60
N PRO A 249 19.25 -7.66 -21.07
CA PRO A 249 20.67 -7.72 -21.43
C PRO A 249 21.55 -8.17 -20.27
N SER A 250 22.58 -8.97 -20.57
CA SER A 250 23.56 -9.40 -19.58
C SER A 250 24.27 -8.19 -18.94
N GLY A 251 24.57 -8.28 -17.64
CA GLY A 251 25.19 -7.19 -16.89
C GLY A 251 24.19 -6.15 -16.37
N THR A 252 22.88 -6.33 -16.58
CA THR A 252 21.85 -5.52 -15.94
C THR A 252 21.79 -5.82 -14.44
N GLN A 253 21.75 -4.78 -13.61
CA GLN A 253 21.44 -4.91 -12.19
C GLN A 253 19.95 -5.26 -12.03
N ILE A 254 19.66 -6.40 -11.43
CA ILE A 254 18.30 -6.84 -11.15
C ILE A 254 17.99 -6.58 -9.67
N VAL A 255 16.86 -5.93 -9.40
CA VAL A 255 16.32 -5.79 -8.05
C VAL A 255 14.89 -6.30 -8.04
N VAL A 256 14.57 -7.21 -7.12
CA VAL A 256 13.20 -7.59 -6.78
C VAL A 256 12.88 -7.00 -5.42
N MET A 257 11.80 -6.25 -5.31
CA MET A 257 11.42 -5.62 -4.06
C MET A 257 9.91 -5.55 -3.87
N SER A 258 9.48 -5.48 -2.62
CA SER A 258 8.11 -5.14 -2.27
C SER A 258 8.06 -3.94 -1.32
N ASP A 259 6.97 -3.23 -1.36
CA ASP A 259 6.73 -2.05 -0.54
C ASP A 259 6.35 -2.39 0.91
N HIS A 260 5.74 -3.55 1.14
CA HIS A 260 5.41 -4.13 2.45
C HIS A 260 5.25 -5.65 2.33
N GLY A 261 5.06 -6.32 3.44
CA GLY A 261 4.67 -7.72 3.53
C GLY A 261 3.19 -7.88 3.87
N ILE A 262 2.81 -9.07 4.33
CA ILE A 262 1.44 -9.46 4.69
C ILE A 262 1.42 -10.18 6.04
N GLN A 263 0.31 -10.10 6.74
CA GLN A 263 0.03 -10.82 7.97
C GLN A 263 -1.47 -11.11 8.10
N PRO A 264 -1.88 -12.08 8.96
CA PRO A 264 -3.29 -12.36 9.18
C PRO A 264 -4.02 -11.14 9.77
N MET A 265 -5.27 -10.95 9.37
CA MET A 265 -6.19 -9.97 9.93
C MET A 265 -7.36 -10.70 10.60
N TYR A 266 -7.50 -10.54 11.91
CA TYR A 266 -8.47 -11.29 12.72
C TYR A 266 -9.84 -10.63 12.76
N GLY A 267 -9.92 -9.35 12.38
CA GLY A 267 -11.14 -8.56 12.41
C GLY A 267 -10.86 -7.06 12.30
N GLY A 268 -11.75 -6.26 12.86
CA GLY A 268 -11.61 -4.82 12.88
C GLY A 268 -12.10 -4.18 14.17
N ILE A 269 -11.51 -3.05 14.50
CA ILE A 269 -11.93 -2.18 15.60
C ILE A 269 -12.77 -1.05 15.00
N ALA A 270 -14.06 -1.00 15.38
CA ALA A 270 -14.98 0.07 15.02
C ALA A 270 -14.62 1.33 15.83
N VAL A 271 -13.63 2.07 15.31
CA VAL A 271 -12.98 3.16 16.03
C VAL A 271 -13.95 4.24 16.44
N ASN A 272 -14.94 4.56 15.59
CA ASN A 272 -15.93 5.58 15.91
C ASN A 272 -16.97 5.10 16.93
N GLU A 273 -17.30 3.81 16.97
CA GLU A 273 -18.10 3.23 18.06
C GLU A 273 -17.38 3.35 19.41
N TRP A 274 -16.08 3.06 19.41
CA TRP A 274 -15.25 3.22 20.57
C TRP A 274 -15.19 4.70 21.02
N LEU A 275 -14.97 5.63 20.08
CA LEU A 275 -14.95 7.07 20.37
C LEU A 275 -16.29 7.58 20.89
N ILE A 276 -17.43 7.07 20.40
CA ILE A 276 -18.78 7.39 20.91
C ILE A 276 -18.91 6.88 22.35
N ARG A 277 -18.59 5.62 22.60
CA ARG A 277 -18.69 5.00 23.93
C ARG A 277 -17.82 5.69 24.98
N GLU A 278 -16.65 6.15 24.58
CA GLU A 278 -15.70 6.86 25.44
C GLU A 278 -15.99 8.37 25.56
N GLY A 279 -17.01 8.87 24.84
CA GLY A 279 -17.44 10.28 24.90
C GLY A 279 -16.60 11.25 24.08
N TYR A 280 -15.75 10.76 23.18
CA TYR A 280 -14.96 11.62 22.28
C TYR A 280 -15.69 12.00 20.99
N LEU A 281 -16.63 11.18 20.51
CA LEU A 281 -17.46 11.45 19.35
C LEU A 281 -18.93 11.55 19.77
N ALA A 282 -19.59 12.63 19.39
CA ALA A 282 -21.01 12.84 19.64
C ALA A 282 -21.80 12.85 18.34
N LEU A 283 -22.90 12.13 18.30
CA LEU A 283 -23.86 12.17 17.20
C LEU A 283 -25.12 12.91 17.64
N LYS A 284 -25.78 13.60 16.71
CA LYS A 284 -27.11 14.21 16.91
C LYS A 284 -28.20 13.13 16.99
N GLU A 285 -28.01 12.07 16.19
CA GLU A 285 -28.86 10.88 16.15
C GLU A 285 -27.99 9.66 15.84
N TYR A 286 -28.18 8.57 16.59
CA TYR A 286 -27.44 7.33 16.35
C TYR A 286 -28.12 6.55 15.20
N PRO A 287 -27.38 6.08 14.18
CA PRO A 287 -27.94 5.42 13.01
C PRO A 287 -28.51 4.05 13.38
N THR A 288 -29.65 3.69 12.77
CA THR A 288 -30.32 2.40 12.96
C THR A 288 -29.71 1.27 12.12
N GLU A 289 -28.91 1.63 11.12
CA GLU A 289 -28.19 0.71 10.22
C GLU A 289 -26.71 1.12 10.14
N PRO A 290 -25.81 0.19 9.82
CA PRO A 290 -24.39 0.52 9.69
C PRO A 290 -24.12 1.58 8.61
N VAL A 291 -23.54 2.70 8.99
CA VAL A 291 -23.26 3.86 8.12
C VAL A 291 -21.79 4.27 8.26
N PRO A 292 -21.05 4.45 7.16
CA PRO A 292 -19.70 5.01 7.19
C PRO A 292 -19.69 6.42 7.82
N ILE A 293 -18.66 6.74 8.61
CA ILE A 293 -18.52 8.05 9.26
C ILE A 293 -18.64 9.21 8.26
N ARG A 294 -18.15 9.07 7.05
CA ARG A 294 -18.24 10.08 5.99
C ARG A 294 -19.67 10.41 5.63
N GLU A 295 -20.52 9.40 5.53
CA GLU A 295 -21.93 9.60 5.24
C GLU A 295 -22.65 10.28 6.41
N LEU A 296 -22.27 9.99 7.67
CA LEU A 296 -22.76 10.73 8.84
C LEU A 296 -22.35 12.20 8.80
N ILE A 297 -21.11 12.47 8.35
CA ILE A 297 -20.62 13.84 8.16
C ILE A 297 -21.40 14.55 7.05
N GLU A 298 -21.57 13.92 5.88
CA GLU A 298 -22.31 14.44 4.74
C GLU A 298 -23.80 14.72 5.08
N ARG A 299 -24.39 13.88 5.94
CA ARG A 299 -25.77 14.05 6.43
C ARG A 299 -25.87 15.00 7.63
N GLU A 300 -24.77 15.63 8.05
CA GLU A 300 -24.72 16.56 9.22
C GLU A 300 -25.18 15.91 10.54
N LEU A 301 -25.00 14.60 10.70
CA LEU A 301 -25.43 13.86 11.90
C LEU A 301 -24.38 13.86 13.02
N VAL A 302 -23.17 14.33 12.76
CA VAL A 302 -22.13 14.53 13.80
C VAL A 302 -22.41 15.85 14.54
N ASP A 303 -22.41 15.79 15.87
CA ASP A 303 -22.46 16.99 16.72
C ASP A 303 -21.04 17.49 17.01
N TRP A 304 -20.54 18.33 16.13
CA TRP A 304 -19.18 18.84 16.21
C TRP A 304 -18.94 19.73 17.45
N PHE A 305 -19.97 20.38 18.02
CA PHE A 305 -19.81 21.18 19.23
C PHE A 305 -19.57 20.33 20.50
N ARG A 306 -19.80 19.03 20.40
CA ARG A 306 -19.55 18.07 21.49
C ARG A 306 -18.50 17.01 21.13
N THR A 307 -18.04 16.98 19.88
CA THR A 307 -17.05 16.03 19.40
C THR A 307 -15.64 16.52 19.67
N VAL A 308 -14.84 15.70 20.30
CA VAL A 308 -13.40 15.90 20.60
C VAL A 308 -12.50 15.30 19.54
N ALA A 309 -12.87 14.10 19.03
CA ALA A 309 -12.11 13.38 18.03
C ALA A 309 -13.01 12.49 17.17
N TRP A 310 -12.57 12.19 15.94
CA TRP A 310 -13.21 11.23 15.04
C TRP A 310 -12.15 10.41 14.33
N GLY A 311 -12.55 9.23 13.77
CA GLY A 311 -11.66 8.32 13.13
C GLY A 311 -12.05 7.96 11.70
N GLU A 312 -11.04 7.75 10.84
CA GLU A 312 -11.19 7.19 9.50
C GLU A 312 -10.77 5.72 9.50
N GLY A 313 -11.55 4.88 8.82
CA GLY A 313 -11.26 3.47 8.65
C GLY A 313 -10.19 3.19 7.58
N GLY A 314 -9.73 1.95 7.57
CA GLY A 314 -8.73 1.43 6.63
C GLY A 314 -7.90 0.31 7.26
N TYR A 315 -6.78 -0.03 6.67
CA TYR A 315 -5.85 -1.03 7.22
C TYR A 315 -5.20 -0.59 8.55
N TYR A 316 -5.22 0.70 8.84
CA TYR A 316 -4.80 1.30 10.09
C TYR A 316 -5.77 2.43 10.47
N GLY A 317 -5.79 2.82 11.74
CA GLY A 317 -6.61 3.91 12.26
C GLY A 317 -5.97 5.27 12.01
N ARG A 318 -6.78 6.23 11.58
CA ARG A 318 -6.42 7.64 11.49
C ARG A 318 -7.36 8.42 12.38
N ILE A 319 -6.84 9.01 13.44
CA ILE A 319 -7.62 9.81 14.39
C ILE A 319 -7.31 11.27 14.15
N PHE A 320 -8.36 12.07 14.14
CA PHE A 320 -8.31 13.52 14.03
C PHE A 320 -8.97 14.16 15.25
N LEU A 321 -8.30 15.16 15.83
CA LEU A 321 -8.84 15.96 16.92
C LEU A 321 -9.60 17.18 16.37
N ASN A 322 -10.64 17.56 17.05
CA ASN A 322 -11.47 18.73 16.72
C ASN A 322 -10.96 19.98 17.47
N VAL A 323 -9.95 20.65 16.93
CA VAL A 323 -9.17 21.70 17.59
C VAL A 323 -9.74 23.08 17.29
N GLN A 324 -9.90 23.92 18.31
CA GLN A 324 -10.35 25.31 18.19
C GLN A 324 -9.39 26.13 17.31
N GLY A 325 -9.96 26.88 16.36
CA GLY A 325 -9.18 27.69 15.43
C GLY A 325 -8.52 26.90 14.29
N ARG A 326 -8.57 25.56 14.33
CA ARG A 326 -8.10 24.66 13.28
C ARG A 326 -9.28 24.06 12.50
N GLU A 327 -10.18 23.38 13.19
CA GLU A 327 -11.42 22.84 12.61
C GLU A 327 -12.57 23.86 12.73
N PRO A 328 -13.60 23.79 11.84
CA PRO A 328 -14.68 24.79 11.81
C PRO A 328 -15.49 24.95 13.11
N GLN A 329 -15.65 23.85 13.86
CA GLN A 329 -16.40 23.81 15.13
C GLN A 329 -15.54 23.13 16.20
N GLY A 330 -14.26 23.51 16.29
CA GLY A 330 -13.29 22.92 17.20
C GLY A 330 -13.71 23.03 18.68
N THR A 331 -13.47 21.96 19.43
CA THR A 331 -13.81 21.86 20.86
C THR A 331 -12.56 21.79 21.75
N VAL A 332 -11.47 21.21 21.26
CA VAL A 332 -10.20 21.08 21.98
C VAL A 332 -9.43 22.41 21.89
N SER A 333 -9.09 23.02 23.02
CA SER A 333 -8.26 24.20 22.99
C SER A 333 -6.82 23.87 22.54
N PRO A 334 -6.09 24.80 21.87
CA PRO A 334 -4.71 24.56 21.50
C PRO A 334 -3.80 24.21 22.68
N ASP A 335 -4.06 24.76 23.86
CA ASP A 335 -3.28 24.49 25.07
C ASP A 335 -3.53 23.07 25.62
N GLU A 336 -4.68 22.49 25.37
CA GLU A 336 -5.05 21.14 25.79
C GLU A 336 -4.74 20.06 24.74
N TYR A 337 -4.38 20.46 23.52
CA TYR A 337 -4.21 19.55 22.37
C TYR A 337 -3.30 18.36 22.69
N ASP A 338 -2.09 18.61 23.20
CA ASP A 338 -1.15 17.52 23.48
C ASP A 338 -1.60 16.63 24.63
N ALA A 339 -2.25 17.20 25.64
CA ALA A 339 -2.77 16.41 26.79
C ALA A 339 -3.91 15.49 26.34
N VAL A 340 -4.86 15.99 25.57
CA VAL A 340 -6.00 15.22 25.01
C VAL A 340 -5.48 14.12 24.07
N ARG A 341 -4.56 14.46 23.19
CA ARG A 341 -3.96 13.54 22.23
C ARG A 341 -3.23 12.38 22.91
N ARG A 342 -2.41 12.65 23.94
CA ARG A 342 -1.70 11.64 24.72
C ARG A 342 -2.64 10.79 25.58
N GLU A 343 -3.70 11.39 26.14
CA GLU A 343 -4.73 10.65 26.85
C GLU A 343 -5.45 9.66 25.94
N LEU A 344 -5.87 10.13 24.75
CA LEU A 344 -6.52 9.32 23.75
C LEU A 344 -5.60 8.15 23.29
N ALA A 345 -4.31 8.43 23.06
CA ALA A 345 -3.33 7.42 22.71
C ALA A 345 -3.22 6.33 23.78
N ARG A 346 -3.06 6.70 25.05
CA ARG A 346 -2.99 5.72 26.17
C ARG A 346 -4.24 4.85 26.26
N ARG A 347 -5.43 5.42 26.03
CA ARG A 347 -6.70 4.68 26.07
C ARG A 347 -6.82 3.71 24.91
N LEU A 348 -6.38 4.11 23.69
CA LEU A 348 -6.33 3.23 22.53
C LEU A 348 -5.33 2.08 22.70
N GLU A 349 -4.16 2.35 23.29
CA GLU A 349 -3.15 1.31 23.58
C GLU A 349 -3.62 0.33 24.66
N ALA A 350 -4.52 0.77 25.54
CA ALA A 350 -5.13 -0.08 26.58
C ALA A 350 -6.32 -0.92 26.07
N LEU A 351 -6.64 -0.89 24.75
CA LEU A 351 -7.69 -1.72 24.18
C LEU A 351 -7.39 -3.21 24.38
N THR A 352 -8.43 -3.94 24.79
CA THR A 352 -8.41 -5.40 24.92
C THR A 352 -9.26 -6.04 23.83
N ASP A 353 -9.07 -7.33 23.63
CA ASP A 353 -10.01 -8.15 22.87
C ASP A 353 -11.29 -8.46 23.71
N GLU A 354 -12.18 -9.31 23.18
CA GLU A 354 -13.45 -9.67 23.82
C GLU A 354 -13.26 -10.54 25.08
N GLU A 355 -12.11 -11.21 25.22
CA GLU A 355 -11.71 -11.99 26.37
C GLU A 355 -11.04 -11.15 27.47
N GLY A 356 -10.73 -9.87 27.17
CA GLY A 356 -10.09 -8.93 28.10
C GLY A 356 -8.56 -8.96 28.03
N GLU A 357 -7.96 -9.68 27.07
CA GLU A 357 -6.52 -9.70 26.85
C GLU A 357 -6.06 -8.47 26.07
N PRO A 358 -4.86 -7.91 26.36
CA PRO A 358 -4.35 -6.74 25.63
C PRO A 358 -4.28 -6.99 24.13
N LEU A 359 -4.91 -6.11 23.34
CA LEU A 359 -4.92 -6.21 21.90
C LEU A 359 -3.52 -5.99 21.28
N GLY A 360 -2.62 -5.31 21.99
CA GLY A 360 -1.29 -4.94 21.48
C GLY A 360 -1.34 -3.78 20.51
N THR A 361 -2.28 -2.87 20.70
CA THR A 361 -2.41 -1.64 19.88
C THR A 361 -1.21 -0.72 20.09
N ARG A 362 -0.73 -0.14 18.99
CA ARG A 362 0.33 0.88 19.00
C ARG A 362 -0.22 2.18 18.43
N VAL A 363 0.11 3.27 19.09
CA VAL A 363 -0.26 4.62 18.63
C VAL A 363 1.00 5.39 18.26
N LEU A 364 1.04 5.91 17.05
CA LEU A 364 2.16 6.63 16.50
C LEU A 364 1.80 8.12 16.35
N PHE A 365 2.75 8.97 16.70
CA PHE A 365 2.66 10.40 16.54
C PHE A 365 3.46 10.81 15.30
N PRO A 366 2.88 11.49 14.30
CA PRO A 366 3.56 11.82 13.05
C PRO A 366 4.90 12.53 13.24
N GLU A 367 4.98 13.45 14.20
CA GLU A 367 6.21 14.18 14.50
C GLU A 367 7.32 13.34 15.16
N GLU A 368 6.98 12.15 15.69
CA GLU A 368 7.95 11.25 16.31
C GLU A 368 8.51 10.22 15.30
N ILE A 369 7.75 9.93 14.23
CA ILE A 369 8.10 8.89 13.26
C ILE A 369 8.61 9.42 11.91
N TYR A 370 8.33 10.67 11.56
CA TYR A 370 8.76 11.27 10.31
C TYR A 370 9.87 12.30 10.52
N ARG A 371 10.73 12.47 9.51
CA ARG A 371 11.80 13.49 9.53
C ARG A 371 11.24 14.92 9.48
N GLU A 372 10.16 15.09 8.74
CA GLU A 372 9.42 16.33 8.57
C GLU A 372 7.95 15.99 8.39
N VAL A 373 7.03 16.85 8.86
CA VAL A 373 5.60 16.67 8.72
C VAL A 373 5.04 17.75 7.82
N SER A 374 4.68 17.38 6.61
CA SER A 374 4.10 18.24 5.59
C SER A 374 2.62 17.93 5.39
N GLY A 375 1.84 18.88 4.86
CA GLY A 375 0.40 18.70 4.64
C GLY A 375 -0.39 18.60 5.94
N ILE A 376 -1.45 17.79 5.96
CA ILE A 376 -2.31 17.59 7.12
C ILE A 376 -2.33 16.11 7.49
N PRO A 377 -1.45 15.68 8.41
CA PRO A 377 -1.45 14.30 8.90
C PRO A 377 -2.69 14.03 9.75
N PRO A 378 -3.02 12.74 10.02
CA PRO A 378 -3.83 12.42 11.18
C PRO A 378 -3.10 12.85 12.46
N ASP A 379 -3.86 13.24 13.48
CA ASP A 379 -3.28 13.59 14.79
C ASP A 379 -2.68 12.36 15.47
N LEU A 380 -3.26 11.17 15.23
CA LEU A 380 -2.73 9.87 15.64
C LEU A 380 -2.86 8.84 14.51
N ILE A 381 -1.83 8.03 14.33
CA ILE A 381 -1.82 6.83 13.49
C ILE A 381 -1.91 5.63 14.42
N VAL A 382 -2.91 4.75 14.23
CA VAL A 382 -3.21 3.67 15.16
C VAL A 382 -3.09 2.31 14.47
N TYR A 383 -2.24 1.45 15.02
CA TYR A 383 -2.07 0.05 14.62
C TYR A 383 -2.77 -0.84 15.62
N PHE A 384 -4.04 -1.15 15.36
CA PHE A 384 -4.81 -2.04 16.22
C PHE A 384 -4.25 -3.46 16.15
N GLY A 385 -3.86 -4.02 17.32
CA GLY A 385 -3.25 -5.32 17.39
C GLY A 385 -2.00 -5.46 16.52
N ASP A 386 -1.17 -4.43 16.44
CA ASP A 386 -0.01 -4.33 15.53
C ASP A 386 -0.40 -4.65 14.06
N LEU A 387 -1.48 -4.02 13.58
CA LEU A 387 -2.12 -4.20 12.27
C LEU A 387 -2.85 -5.53 12.04
N ARG A 388 -2.97 -6.41 13.05
CA ARG A 388 -3.78 -7.64 12.94
C ARG A 388 -5.29 -7.37 13.04
N TRP A 389 -5.67 -6.15 13.38
CA TRP A 389 -7.02 -5.64 13.38
C TRP A 389 -7.06 -4.37 12.54
N ARG A 390 -7.97 -4.30 11.58
CA ARG A 390 -8.12 -3.08 10.81
C ARG A 390 -8.91 -2.02 11.58
N SER A 391 -8.86 -0.77 11.13
CA SER A 391 -9.77 0.27 11.59
C SER A 391 -11.05 0.26 10.78
N ILE A 392 -12.19 0.11 11.43
CA ILE A 392 -13.52 0.22 10.83
C ILE A 392 -14.07 1.61 11.11
N GLY A 393 -14.37 2.38 10.06
CA GLY A 393 -14.91 3.73 10.17
C GLY A 393 -16.42 3.78 10.25
N THR A 394 -17.11 2.65 10.13
CA THR A 394 -18.57 2.51 10.13
C THR A 394 -19.11 2.53 11.55
N VAL A 395 -20.30 3.17 11.74
CA VAL A 395 -21.06 3.29 12.98
C VAL A 395 -22.44 2.66 12.79
N GLY A 396 -23.07 2.14 13.84
CA GLY A 396 -24.45 1.63 13.81
C GLY A 396 -24.62 0.18 14.24
N ARG A 397 -23.61 -0.41 14.94
CA ARG A 397 -23.73 -1.76 15.52
C ARG A 397 -23.54 -1.80 17.03
N GLU A 398 -23.22 -0.68 17.67
CA GLU A 398 -22.97 -0.56 19.12
C GLU A 398 -21.88 -1.51 19.68
N VAL A 399 -21.04 -2.09 18.80
CA VAL A 399 -19.95 -2.98 19.18
C VAL A 399 -18.62 -2.49 18.63
N VAL A 400 -17.55 -2.69 19.39
CA VAL A 400 -16.21 -2.22 19.03
C VAL A 400 -15.47 -3.25 18.20
N HIS A 401 -15.59 -4.53 18.51
CA HIS A 401 -14.92 -5.62 17.80
C HIS A 401 -15.82 -6.18 16.69
N TRP A 402 -15.32 -6.19 15.46
CA TRP A 402 -16.01 -6.73 14.30
C TRP A 402 -15.18 -7.87 13.69
N HIS A 403 -15.75 -9.06 13.57
CA HIS A 403 -15.09 -10.19 12.93
C HIS A 403 -15.27 -10.23 11.41
N GLU A 404 -16.13 -9.37 10.89
CA GLU A 404 -16.35 -9.18 9.47
C GLU A 404 -15.84 -7.80 9.04
N ASN A 405 -15.29 -7.75 7.84
CA ASN A 405 -14.81 -6.50 7.27
C ASN A 405 -15.98 -5.70 6.67
N ASP A 406 -16.07 -4.40 6.96
CA ASP A 406 -17.09 -3.48 6.43
C ASP A 406 -16.97 -3.21 4.91
N THR A 407 -15.87 -3.63 4.28
CA THR A 407 -15.62 -3.45 2.83
C THR A 407 -15.62 -4.76 2.04
N GLY A 408 -16.13 -5.85 2.61
CA GLY A 408 -16.17 -7.20 2.02
C GLY A 408 -15.08 -8.13 2.54
N PRO A 409 -15.08 -9.41 2.14
CA PRO A 409 -14.17 -10.44 2.63
C PRO A 409 -12.70 -10.07 2.39
N ASP A 410 -11.95 -9.97 3.46
CA ASP A 410 -10.52 -9.62 3.45
C ASP A 410 -9.93 -10.11 4.78
N ASP A 411 -9.04 -11.09 4.72
CA ASP A 411 -8.53 -11.79 5.90
C ASP A 411 -7.04 -11.54 6.14
N ALA A 412 -6.47 -10.52 5.49
CA ALA A 412 -5.07 -10.15 5.61
C ALA A 412 -4.88 -8.64 5.75
N ASN A 413 -3.82 -8.23 6.42
CA ASN A 413 -3.38 -6.85 6.54
C ASN A 413 -1.89 -6.75 6.27
N HIS A 414 -1.44 -5.56 5.95
CA HIS A 414 -0.05 -5.29 5.62
C HIS A 414 0.89 -5.53 6.82
N ALA A 415 2.08 -6.05 6.53
CA ALA A 415 3.16 -6.22 7.50
C ALA A 415 4.30 -5.23 7.22
N PRO A 416 5.08 -4.83 8.24
CA PRO A 416 6.07 -3.75 8.11
C PRO A 416 7.32 -4.12 7.30
N HIS A 417 7.48 -5.37 6.90
CA HIS A 417 8.65 -5.81 6.14
C HIS A 417 8.24 -6.48 4.83
N GLY A 418 8.75 -5.94 3.74
CA GLY A 418 8.72 -6.55 2.43
C GLY A 418 10.04 -7.27 2.09
N VAL A 419 10.20 -7.59 0.81
CA VAL A 419 11.35 -8.29 0.23
C VAL A 419 12.30 -7.31 -0.46
N PHE A 420 13.60 -7.57 -0.35
CA PHE A 420 14.63 -6.98 -1.20
C PHE A 420 15.60 -8.08 -1.66
N ILE A 421 15.69 -8.27 -2.98
CA ILE A 421 16.66 -9.16 -3.62
C ILE A 421 17.42 -8.34 -4.64
N ALA A 422 18.75 -8.32 -4.58
CA ALA A 422 19.59 -7.67 -5.57
C ALA A 422 20.59 -8.65 -6.17
N SER A 423 20.72 -8.68 -7.50
CA SER A 423 21.64 -9.54 -8.21
C SER A 423 22.31 -8.80 -9.38
N PRO A 424 23.64 -8.53 -9.29
CA PRO A 424 24.52 -8.80 -8.16
C PRO A 424 24.15 -8.05 -6.89
N ALA A 425 24.72 -8.43 -5.74
CA ALA A 425 24.45 -7.80 -4.45
C ALA A 425 24.78 -6.30 -4.47
N LEU A 426 23.89 -5.51 -3.88
CA LEU A 426 24.08 -4.08 -3.63
C LEU A 426 24.40 -3.92 -2.14
N ALA A 427 25.62 -3.58 -1.81
CA ALA A 427 26.20 -3.63 -0.46
C ALA A 427 25.34 -3.14 0.73
N GLY A 428 25.31 -3.86 1.72
CA GLY A 428 25.04 -4.28 3.01
C GLY A 428 24.71 -3.43 4.19
N ARG A 429 23.47 -2.98 4.43
CA ARG A 429 22.95 -2.58 5.76
C ARG A 429 21.49 -3.03 5.87
N ASP A 430 20.92 -2.94 7.08
CA ASP A 430 19.47 -2.92 7.24
C ASP A 430 18.92 -1.83 6.32
N LEU A 431 17.97 -2.21 5.45
CA LEU A 431 17.50 -1.36 4.38
C LEU A 431 16.04 -0.95 4.65
N SER A 432 15.78 0.33 4.60
CA SER A 432 14.44 0.90 4.60
C SER A 432 14.03 1.34 3.19
N LEU A 433 12.74 1.40 2.98
CA LEU A 433 12.17 1.68 1.66
C LEU A 433 12.66 3.01 1.04
N PRO A 434 12.75 4.14 1.77
CA PRO A 434 13.30 5.38 1.20
C PRO A 434 14.77 5.30 0.77
N GLU A 435 15.56 4.40 1.36
CA GLU A 435 16.98 4.24 1.00
C GLU A 435 17.19 3.59 -0.37
N VAL A 436 16.17 2.89 -0.89
CA VAL A 436 16.19 2.27 -2.24
C VAL A 436 16.44 3.30 -3.33
N HIS A 437 15.89 4.52 -3.21
CA HIS A 437 16.16 5.63 -4.14
C HIS A 437 17.67 5.87 -4.33
N GLY A 438 18.39 6.03 -3.22
CA GLY A 438 19.84 6.25 -3.26
C GLY A 438 20.63 5.08 -3.82
N LEU A 439 20.21 3.85 -3.54
CA LEU A 439 20.82 2.64 -4.11
C LEU A 439 20.68 2.59 -5.62
N ILE A 440 19.48 2.86 -6.14
CA ILE A 440 19.23 2.86 -7.59
C ILE A 440 20.10 3.91 -8.27
N LEU A 441 20.11 5.16 -7.79
CA LEU A 441 20.93 6.22 -8.36
C LEU A 441 22.43 5.92 -8.28
N GLY A 442 22.85 5.20 -7.23
CA GLY A 442 24.24 4.73 -7.07
C GLY A 442 24.73 3.82 -8.20
N CYS A 443 23.82 3.06 -8.83
CA CYS A 443 24.15 2.19 -9.96
C CYS A 443 24.53 2.96 -11.26
N PHE A 444 24.24 4.26 -11.32
CA PHE A 444 24.49 5.12 -12.50
C PHE A 444 25.61 6.15 -12.29
N ARG A 445 26.27 6.10 -11.14
CA ARG A 445 27.44 6.95 -10.78
C ARG A 445 28.79 6.19 -10.93
#